data_b24f15d01d391ef40eee5a54ad332178
#
_entry.id   b24f15d01d391ef40eee5a54ad332178
#
_cell.length_a   1.000
_cell.length_b   1.000
_cell.length_c   1.000
_cell.angle_alpha   90.00
_cell.angle_beta   90.00
_cell.angle_gamma   90.00
#
_symmetry.space_group_name_H-M   'P 1'
#
loop_
_entity.id
_entity.type
_entity.pdbx_description
1 polymer ?
#
loop_
_entity_poly.entity_id
_entity_poly.type
_entity_poly.pdbx_seq_one_letter_code
_entity_poly.pdbx_strand_id
1 'polypeptide(L)'
;MSQGLIRIRGARQHNLKNIDLDIRTGELTVVTGPSGSGKSSLVFDTLYAEGQRRYVETFSAYARQFLDRMDKPAVDKVEGVPPAIAIDQTNPVRSSRSTVGTMTELNDHLKLLFARLGQLFDKDTAQPVRHDNPDTIYAELAQRAAQAGDPRLYLTFPVELPANTSAEQVEQWLSASGFTKVQAEREMATPTGPRKVLDVIADRFRMGNAEKARVVEAIEVALKRGGRLNVYVENLVADPDSSTVMASEARPSTLEPSTTFDIWRFSTGLHCPDSDQRYTDPIPSMFSFNSAVGACETCRGFGRVIGVDYGLVIPNPKLTLRAGAIKTLQTPAWQENQDDLMRHAEAAGIPRDTSWDKLTQAQQDWVINGSPEWKGRWNHQWYGVKRFFEYLESKAYKMHIRVLLSKYRSYTECPTCQGARLKTESLLWRIGSHSDVDGVLPVEKRFMPAGVKWTRAQLEALPGLSLHDMMIMPLDRLRLFFDRVSASDVRSTTRSASERGAGDDFGV
;
A
#
# COMPACT_ATOMS: atom_id res chain seq x y z
N MET A 1 -40.11 18.91 -39.62
CA MET A 1 -39.95 18.90 -38.17
C MET A 1 -40.19 20.34 -37.69
N SER A 2 -41.18 20.58 -36.85
CA SER A 2 -41.44 21.93 -36.32
C SER A 2 -40.23 22.36 -35.50
N GLN A 3 -39.58 23.46 -35.87
CA GLN A 3 -38.49 24.04 -35.09
C GLN A 3 -39.03 24.43 -33.71
N GLY A 4 -38.61 23.70 -32.68
CA GLY A 4 -38.97 24.03 -31.31
C GLY A 4 -38.27 25.29 -30.86
N LEU A 5 -38.85 25.99 -29.90
CA LEU A 5 -38.26 27.18 -29.26
C LEU A 5 -38.04 26.89 -27.79
N ILE A 6 -36.83 27.19 -27.30
CA ILE A 6 -36.57 27.32 -25.89
C ILE A 6 -36.88 28.74 -25.48
N ARG A 7 -37.83 28.92 -24.54
CA ARG A 7 -38.28 30.24 -24.09
C ARG A 7 -37.83 30.48 -22.67
N ILE A 8 -37.08 31.54 -22.47
CA ILE A 8 -36.61 32.00 -21.16
C ILE A 8 -37.34 33.32 -20.85
N ARG A 9 -37.93 33.42 -19.66
CA ARG A 9 -38.62 34.66 -19.21
C ARG A 9 -38.16 35.01 -17.81
N GLY A 10 -37.77 36.26 -17.65
CA GLY A 10 -37.40 36.81 -16.36
C GLY A 10 -36.13 36.26 -15.75
N ALA A 11 -35.10 35.97 -16.53
CA ALA A 11 -33.83 35.45 -16.02
C ALA A 11 -33.09 36.52 -15.20
N ARG A 12 -32.86 36.22 -13.88
CA ARG A 12 -32.25 37.10 -12.89
C ARG A 12 -31.09 36.46 -12.14
N GLN A 13 -30.59 35.36 -12.65
CA GLN A 13 -29.49 34.63 -11.99
C GLN A 13 -28.21 35.46 -11.99
N HIS A 14 -27.56 35.60 -10.83
CA HIS A 14 -26.37 36.42 -10.62
C HIS A 14 -26.53 37.88 -11.12
N ASN A 15 -25.81 38.25 -12.19
CA ASN A 15 -25.81 39.61 -12.73
C ASN A 15 -26.80 39.82 -13.91
N LEU A 16 -27.65 38.83 -14.20
CA LEU A 16 -28.68 38.99 -15.24
C LEU A 16 -29.77 39.96 -14.79
N LYS A 17 -30.19 40.82 -15.71
CA LYS A 17 -31.11 41.90 -15.46
C LYS A 17 -32.51 41.63 -16.03
N ASN A 18 -33.16 40.56 -15.52
CA ASN A 18 -34.52 40.18 -15.91
C ASN A 18 -34.67 39.98 -17.43
N ILE A 19 -33.88 39.10 -17.98
CA ILE A 19 -33.75 38.89 -19.44
C ILE A 19 -34.84 37.93 -19.92
N ASP A 20 -35.48 38.31 -21.02
CA ASP A 20 -36.35 37.45 -21.85
C ASP A 20 -35.61 37.06 -23.13
N LEU A 21 -35.62 35.79 -23.48
CA LEU A 21 -34.89 35.26 -24.65
C LEU A 21 -35.59 34.04 -25.23
N ASP A 22 -35.65 33.97 -26.54
CA ASP A 22 -36.09 32.78 -27.31
C ASP A 22 -34.92 32.22 -28.12
N ILE A 23 -34.64 30.94 -27.94
CA ILE A 23 -33.54 30.21 -28.62
C ILE A 23 -34.17 29.12 -29.46
N ARG A 24 -33.77 29.00 -30.72
CA ARG A 24 -34.25 27.92 -31.63
C ARG A 24 -33.54 26.62 -31.30
N THR A 25 -34.28 25.53 -31.30
CA THR A 25 -33.73 24.20 -31.16
C THR A 25 -33.21 23.69 -32.48
N GLY A 26 -32.13 22.86 -32.45
CA GLY A 26 -31.54 22.29 -33.66
C GLY A 26 -30.57 23.22 -34.39
N GLU A 27 -30.26 24.37 -33.83
CA GLU A 27 -29.30 25.36 -34.36
C GLU A 27 -28.09 25.51 -33.43
N LEU A 28 -26.93 25.88 -33.99
CA LEU A 28 -25.76 26.29 -33.22
C LEU A 28 -25.91 27.72 -32.73
N THR A 29 -26.11 27.91 -31.45
CA THR A 29 -26.21 29.24 -30.84
C THR A 29 -24.88 29.61 -30.16
N VAL A 30 -24.30 30.75 -30.51
CA VAL A 30 -23.05 31.26 -29.93
C VAL A 30 -23.38 32.45 -28.99
N VAL A 31 -22.98 32.35 -27.74
CA VAL A 31 -23.17 33.42 -26.72
C VAL A 31 -21.85 34.13 -26.49
N THR A 32 -21.74 35.39 -26.87
CA THR A 32 -20.52 36.20 -26.80
C THR A 32 -20.73 37.44 -25.93
N GLY A 33 -19.63 38.06 -25.55
CA GLY A 33 -19.65 39.31 -24.75
C GLY A 33 -18.42 39.47 -23.86
N PRO A 34 -18.20 40.62 -23.23
CA PRO A 34 -17.07 40.86 -22.35
C PRO A 34 -17.13 39.94 -21.09
N SER A 35 -15.98 39.81 -20.42
CA SER A 35 -15.94 39.08 -19.14
C SER A 35 -16.88 39.73 -18.11
N GLY A 36 -17.61 38.89 -17.36
CA GLY A 36 -18.58 39.41 -16.36
C GLY A 36 -19.94 39.85 -16.93
N SER A 37 -20.21 39.71 -18.26
CA SER A 37 -21.49 40.13 -18.86
C SER A 37 -22.68 39.20 -18.58
N GLY A 38 -22.47 38.05 -17.88
CA GLY A 38 -23.54 37.12 -17.54
C GLY A 38 -23.72 35.96 -18.54
N LYS A 39 -22.78 35.72 -19.48
CA LYS A 39 -22.85 34.61 -20.46
C LYS A 39 -23.01 33.25 -19.77
N SER A 40 -22.14 32.97 -18.84
CA SER A 40 -22.17 31.69 -18.06
C SER A 40 -23.43 31.62 -17.20
N SER A 41 -23.83 32.72 -16.59
CA SER A 41 -25.05 32.79 -15.78
C SER A 41 -26.33 32.48 -16.59
N LEU A 42 -26.38 32.90 -17.84
CA LEU A 42 -27.50 32.58 -18.74
C LEU A 42 -27.46 31.09 -19.17
N VAL A 43 -26.30 30.62 -19.66
CA VAL A 43 -26.19 29.30 -20.28
C VAL A 43 -26.10 28.17 -19.25
N PHE A 44 -25.19 28.31 -18.28
CA PHE A 44 -24.95 27.24 -17.27
C PHE A 44 -25.88 27.42 -16.07
N ASP A 45 -25.89 28.57 -15.43
CA ASP A 45 -26.57 28.75 -14.14
C ASP A 45 -28.10 28.96 -14.30
N THR A 46 -28.61 29.18 -15.52
CA THR A 46 -30.07 29.33 -15.81
C THR A 46 -30.55 28.18 -16.68
N LEU A 47 -30.10 28.12 -17.94
CA LEU A 47 -30.66 27.20 -18.94
C LEU A 47 -30.30 25.75 -18.65
N TYR A 48 -29.00 25.45 -18.46
CA TYR A 48 -28.54 24.11 -18.15
C TYR A 48 -29.04 23.64 -16.77
N ALA A 49 -28.94 24.50 -15.75
CA ALA A 49 -29.39 24.19 -14.41
C ALA A 49 -30.88 23.81 -14.37
N GLU A 50 -31.75 24.53 -15.09
CA GLU A 50 -33.17 24.17 -15.16
C GLU A 50 -33.45 22.91 -15.97
N GLY A 51 -32.72 22.72 -17.06
CA GLY A 51 -32.81 21.50 -17.87
C GLY A 51 -32.39 20.25 -17.08
N GLN A 52 -31.26 20.32 -16.37
CA GLN A 52 -30.75 19.25 -15.53
C GLN A 52 -31.67 18.98 -14.33
N ARG A 53 -32.15 20.04 -13.67
CA ARG A 53 -33.09 19.91 -12.56
C ARG A 53 -34.35 19.13 -12.95
N ARG A 54 -34.99 19.49 -14.08
CA ARG A 54 -36.17 18.80 -14.61
C ARG A 54 -35.87 17.35 -14.99
N TYR A 55 -34.71 17.10 -15.61
CA TYR A 55 -34.28 15.75 -15.96
C TYR A 55 -34.12 14.89 -14.72
N VAL A 56 -33.42 15.38 -13.68
CA VAL A 56 -33.25 14.67 -12.41
C VAL A 56 -34.57 14.38 -11.70
N GLU A 57 -35.55 15.29 -11.83
CA GLU A 57 -36.90 15.09 -11.26
C GLU A 57 -37.66 13.89 -11.88
N THR A 58 -37.27 13.45 -13.06
CA THR A 58 -37.89 12.26 -13.70
C THR A 58 -37.38 10.93 -13.12
N PHE A 59 -36.29 10.94 -12.37
CA PHE A 59 -35.74 9.73 -11.74
C PHE A 59 -36.49 9.33 -10.48
N SER A 60 -36.36 8.04 -10.09
CA SER A 60 -36.91 7.55 -8.83
C SER A 60 -36.29 8.27 -7.62
N ALA A 61 -37.02 8.29 -6.50
CA ALA A 61 -36.53 8.92 -5.26
C ALA A 61 -35.18 8.34 -4.80
N TYR A 62 -34.95 7.05 -5.04
CA TYR A 62 -33.69 6.38 -4.71
C TYR A 62 -32.54 6.89 -5.62
N ALA A 63 -32.74 6.92 -6.94
CA ALA A 63 -31.71 7.39 -7.88
C ALA A 63 -31.33 8.86 -7.65
N ARG A 64 -32.30 9.70 -7.25
CA ARG A 64 -32.06 11.13 -6.94
C ARG A 64 -31.12 11.36 -5.76
N GLN A 65 -30.89 10.39 -4.88
CA GLN A 65 -29.96 10.53 -3.75
C GLN A 65 -28.51 10.51 -4.18
N PHE A 66 -28.21 9.92 -5.34
CA PHE A 66 -26.86 9.78 -5.89
C PHE A 66 -26.50 10.83 -6.94
N LEU A 67 -27.45 11.70 -7.31
CA LEU A 67 -27.25 12.74 -8.31
C LEU A 67 -27.07 14.10 -7.64
N ASP A 68 -26.16 14.90 -8.19
CA ASP A 68 -25.98 16.27 -7.74
C ASP A 68 -27.27 17.06 -7.96
N ARG A 69 -27.76 17.69 -6.90
CA ARG A 69 -28.94 18.56 -6.97
C ARG A 69 -28.49 19.94 -7.41
N MET A 70 -29.07 20.42 -8.49
CA MET A 70 -28.94 21.82 -8.87
C MET A 70 -30.02 22.66 -8.21
N ASP A 71 -29.64 23.80 -7.68
CA ASP A 71 -30.57 24.76 -7.14
C ASP A 71 -31.47 25.32 -8.26
N LYS A 72 -32.72 25.63 -7.91
CA LYS A 72 -33.63 26.26 -8.86
C LYS A 72 -33.11 27.65 -9.24
N PRO A 73 -32.86 27.91 -10.54
CA PRO A 73 -32.36 29.22 -10.95
C PRO A 73 -33.40 30.32 -10.72
N ALA A 74 -32.89 31.53 -10.54
CA ALA A 74 -33.71 32.74 -10.40
C ALA A 74 -34.26 33.17 -11.78
N VAL A 75 -35.34 32.52 -12.21
CA VAL A 75 -36.02 32.75 -13.51
C VAL A 75 -37.51 32.54 -13.32
N ASP A 76 -38.31 33.31 -14.01
CA ASP A 76 -39.78 33.21 -13.91
C ASP A 76 -40.29 31.96 -14.63
N LYS A 77 -39.81 31.73 -15.84
CA LYS A 77 -40.22 30.58 -16.66
C LYS A 77 -39.17 30.17 -17.66
N VAL A 78 -38.97 28.85 -17.81
CA VAL A 78 -38.19 28.27 -18.91
C VAL A 78 -39.03 27.16 -19.55
N GLU A 79 -39.24 27.21 -20.86
CA GLU A 79 -40.02 26.24 -21.61
C GLU A 79 -39.22 25.65 -22.77
N GLY A 80 -39.53 24.40 -23.14
CA GLY A 80 -38.95 23.73 -24.33
C GLY A 80 -37.47 23.30 -24.15
N VAL A 81 -36.95 23.28 -22.93
CA VAL A 81 -35.56 22.81 -22.67
C VAL A 81 -35.54 21.31 -22.74
N PRO A 82 -34.74 20.71 -23.65
CA PRO A 82 -34.47 19.29 -23.67
C PRO A 82 -33.50 18.89 -22.49
N PRO A 83 -33.35 17.58 -22.20
CA PRO A 83 -32.27 17.12 -21.34
C PRO A 83 -30.92 17.69 -21.83
N ALA A 84 -30.19 18.33 -20.93
CA ALA A 84 -29.00 19.08 -21.28
C ALA A 84 -27.72 18.40 -20.77
N ILE A 85 -26.66 18.45 -21.55
CA ILE A 85 -25.32 18.07 -21.17
C ILE A 85 -24.44 19.31 -21.22
N ALA A 86 -23.73 19.62 -20.14
CA ALA A 86 -22.75 20.69 -20.11
C ALA A 86 -21.35 20.12 -20.15
N ILE A 87 -20.49 20.70 -20.97
CA ILE A 87 -19.05 20.50 -20.95
C ILE A 87 -18.44 21.81 -20.44
N ASP A 88 -17.95 21.77 -19.22
CA ASP A 88 -17.41 22.96 -18.55
C ASP A 88 -15.89 22.88 -18.43
N GLN A 89 -15.25 24.04 -18.41
CA GLN A 89 -13.81 24.17 -18.14
C GLN A 89 -13.53 24.30 -16.63
N THR A 90 -14.31 23.64 -15.78
CA THR A 90 -14.00 23.62 -14.36
C THR A 90 -12.72 22.86 -14.09
N ASN A 91 -11.95 23.36 -13.15
CA ASN A 91 -10.81 22.61 -12.64
C ASN A 91 -11.35 21.38 -11.87
N PRO A 92 -11.20 20.16 -12.41
CA PRO A 92 -11.71 18.96 -11.77
C PRO A 92 -10.97 18.60 -10.48
N VAL A 93 -9.89 19.30 -10.14
CA VAL A 93 -9.10 19.09 -8.92
C VAL A 93 -9.89 19.59 -7.70
N ARG A 94 -10.66 18.69 -7.08
CA ARG A 94 -11.48 19.00 -5.90
C ARG A 94 -10.72 18.82 -4.58
N SER A 95 -9.62 18.09 -4.57
CA SER A 95 -8.84 17.82 -3.36
C SER A 95 -7.36 17.61 -3.68
N SER A 96 -6.50 17.69 -2.67
CA SER A 96 -5.08 17.40 -2.78
C SER A 96 -4.77 15.92 -3.10
N ARG A 97 -5.78 15.05 -3.10
CA ARG A 97 -5.68 13.65 -3.55
C ARG A 97 -6.00 13.46 -5.04
N SER A 98 -6.56 14.48 -5.69
CA SER A 98 -6.86 14.40 -7.12
C SER A 98 -5.58 14.26 -7.94
N THR A 99 -5.58 13.32 -8.85
CA THR A 99 -4.49 13.04 -9.80
C THR A 99 -5.06 12.88 -11.20
N VAL A 100 -4.21 12.90 -12.23
CA VAL A 100 -4.64 12.60 -13.60
C VAL A 100 -5.38 11.25 -13.63
N GLY A 101 -4.80 10.22 -13.02
CA GLY A 101 -5.40 8.89 -13.00
C GLY A 101 -6.76 8.80 -12.27
N THR A 102 -7.02 9.63 -11.24
CA THR A 102 -8.34 9.67 -10.60
C THR A 102 -9.37 10.48 -11.38
N MET A 103 -8.91 11.45 -12.17
CA MET A 103 -9.80 12.30 -12.97
C MET A 103 -10.19 11.64 -14.29
N THR A 104 -9.35 10.76 -14.81
CA THR A 104 -9.58 10.01 -16.05
C THR A 104 -10.09 8.59 -15.80
N GLU A 105 -10.38 8.22 -14.55
CA GLU A 105 -10.76 6.86 -14.09
C GLU A 105 -9.69 5.79 -14.37
N LEU A 106 -8.51 6.18 -14.88
CA LEU A 106 -7.42 5.25 -15.17
C LEU A 106 -6.98 4.45 -13.94
N ASN A 107 -7.00 5.07 -12.76
CA ASN A 107 -6.68 4.38 -11.51
C ASN A 107 -7.70 3.27 -11.19
N ASP A 108 -8.96 3.43 -11.58
CA ASP A 108 -10.00 2.43 -11.31
C ASP A 108 -9.77 1.18 -12.17
N HIS A 109 -9.35 1.36 -13.42
CA HIS A 109 -8.93 0.26 -14.28
C HIS A 109 -7.64 -0.41 -13.78
N LEU A 110 -6.63 0.38 -13.37
CA LEU A 110 -5.39 -0.16 -12.82
C LEU A 110 -5.62 -0.98 -11.55
N LYS A 111 -6.49 -0.54 -10.63
CA LYS A 111 -6.84 -1.30 -9.42
C LYS A 111 -7.40 -2.68 -9.75
N LEU A 112 -8.32 -2.75 -10.72
CA LEU A 112 -8.91 -4.01 -11.17
C LEU A 112 -7.86 -4.90 -11.83
N LEU A 113 -7.02 -4.31 -12.67
CA LEU A 113 -5.95 -5.02 -13.37
C LEU A 113 -4.98 -5.67 -12.38
N PHE A 114 -4.49 -4.92 -11.38
CA PHE A 114 -3.60 -5.45 -10.35
C PHE A 114 -4.26 -6.52 -9.49
N ALA A 115 -5.54 -6.36 -9.13
CA ALA A 115 -6.27 -7.37 -8.37
C ALA A 115 -6.52 -8.67 -9.15
N ARG A 116 -6.53 -8.63 -10.49
CA ARG A 116 -6.82 -9.80 -11.33
C ARG A 116 -5.59 -10.44 -11.96
N LEU A 117 -4.61 -9.65 -12.34
CA LEU A 117 -3.46 -10.09 -13.13
C LEU A 117 -2.12 -9.84 -12.43
N GLY A 118 -2.12 -9.17 -11.29
CA GLY A 118 -0.90 -8.89 -10.56
C GLY A 118 -0.22 -10.17 -10.07
N GLN A 119 1.10 -10.28 -10.24
CA GLN A 119 1.94 -11.27 -9.64
C GLN A 119 2.54 -10.71 -8.35
N LEU A 120 2.40 -11.45 -7.25
CA LEU A 120 2.94 -11.07 -5.94
C LEU A 120 4.39 -11.53 -5.80
N PHE A 121 5.21 -10.67 -5.17
CA PHE A 121 6.60 -11.00 -4.80
C PHE A 121 6.77 -10.83 -3.30
N ASP A 122 7.50 -11.77 -2.68
CA ASP A 122 7.75 -11.76 -1.24
C ASP A 122 8.61 -10.57 -0.82
N LYS A 123 8.20 -9.89 0.26
CA LYS A 123 8.86 -8.67 0.75
C LYS A 123 10.29 -8.88 1.26
N ASP A 124 10.64 -10.11 1.66
CA ASP A 124 11.94 -10.42 2.25
C ASP A 124 12.90 -11.02 1.22
N THR A 125 12.42 -11.90 0.33
CA THR A 125 13.24 -12.69 -0.59
C THR A 125 13.16 -12.24 -2.05
N ALA A 126 12.17 -11.45 -2.43
CA ALA A 126 11.82 -11.10 -3.81
C ALA A 126 11.38 -12.30 -4.68
N GLN A 127 11.09 -13.46 -4.07
CA GLN A 127 10.59 -14.63 -4.81
C GLN A 127 9.10 -14.47 -5.15
N PRO A 128 8.65 -15.04 -6.27
CA PRO A 128 7.23 -15.05 -6.62
C PRO A 128 6.42 -15.86 -5.62
N VAL A 129 5.28 -15.31 -5.18
CA VAL A 129 4.33 -15.96 -4.28
C VAL A 129 3.09 -16.35 -5.07
N ARG A 130 2.67 -17.60 -4.92
CA ARG A 130 1.54 -18.18 -5.66
C ARG A 130 0.70 -19.07 -4.76
N HIS A 131 -0.50 -19.37 -5.21
CA HIS A 131 -1.30 -20.45 -4.63
C HIS A 131 -0.77 -21.79 -5.13
N ASP A 132 -0.52 -22.70 -4.22
CA ASP A 132 -0.19 -24.07 -4.58
C ASP A 132 -1.46 -24.94 -4.64
N ASN A 133 -1.49 -25.87 -5.56
CA ASN A 133 -2.47 -26.94 -5.63
C ASN A 133 -1.74 -28.30 -5.64
N PRO A 134 -2.45 -29.44 -5.44
CA PRO A 134 -1.81 -30.75 -5.38
C PRO A 134 -0.94 -31.09 -6.59
N ASP A 135 -1.37 -30.70 -7.79
CA ASP A 135 -0.60 -30.96 -9.02
C ASP A 135 0.66 -30.10 -9.14
N THR A 136 0.58 -28.81 -8.77
CA THR A 136 1.76 -27.92 -8.78
C THR A 136 2.78 -28.35 -7.73
N ILE A 137 2.30 -28.75 -6.55
CA ILE A 137 3.16 -29.27 -5.47
C ILE A 137 3.83 -30.56 -5.94
N TYR A 138 3.07 -31.50 -6.51
CA TYR A 138 3.63 -32.75 -7.04
C TYR A 138 4.73 -32.49 -8.07
N ALA A 139 4.48 -31.63 -9.04
CA ALA A 139 5.46 -31.31 -10.09
C ALA A 139 6.74 -30.71 -9.50
N GLU A 140 6.62 -29.82 -8.52
CA GLU A 140 7.76 -29.21 -7.85
C GLU A 140 8.51 -30.19 -6.95
N LEU A 141 7.81 -31.06 -6.23
CA LEU A 141 8.44 -32.14 -5.45
C LEU A 141 9.24 -33.09 -6.35
N ALA A 142 8.69 -33.48 -7.51
CA ALA A 142 9.37 -34.33 -8.46
C ALA A 142 10.66 -33.67 -9.01
N GLN A 143 10.58 -32.40 -9.34
CA GLN A 143 11.73 -31.63 -9.83
C GLN A 143 12.81 -31.46 -8.75
N ARG A 144 12.45 -31.06 -7.54
CA ARG A 144 13.40 -30.86 -6.43
C ARG A 144 14.02 -32.20 -5.98
N ALA A 145 13.23 -33.25 -5.87
CA ALA A 145 13.72 -34.58 -5.51
C ALA A 145 14.72 -35.11 -6.53
N ALA A 146 14.45 -34.95 -7.83
CA ALA A 146 15.39 -35.36 -8.88
C ALA A 146 16.73 -34.60 -8.79
N GLN A 147 16.70 -33.31 -8.49
CA GLN A 147 17.90 -32.47 -8.29
C GLN A 147 18.68 -32.87 -7.02
N ALA A 148 17.99 -33.30 -5.98
CA ALA A 148 18.56 -33.68 -4.69
C ALA A 148 18.95 -35.17 -4.60
N GLY A 149 18.87 -35.95 -5.68
CA GLY A 149 19.24 -37.38 -5.71
C GLY A 149 18.18 -38.31 -5.10
N ASP A 150 16.91 -37.96 -5.21
CA ASP A 150 15.74 -38.73 -4.72
C ASP A 150 15.79 -39.06 -3.22
N PRO A 151 15.94 -38.04 -2.34
CA PRO A 151 15.98 -38.27 -0.90
C PRO A 151 14.65 -38.80 -0.39
N ARG A 152 14.63 -39.30 0.85
CA ARG A 152 13.38 -39.64 1.52
C ARG A 152 12.67 -38.38 1.94
N LEU A 153 11.38 -38.28 1.59
CA LEU A 153 10.50 -37.15 1.90
C LEU A 153 9.50 -37.56 2.98
N TYR A 154 9.29 -36.66 3.95
CA TYR A 154 8.25 -36.79 4.97
C TYR A 154 7.26 -35.67 4.75
N LEU A 155 6.08 -35.98 4.27
CA LEU A 155 4.99 -35.02 4.08
C LEU A 155 4.32 -34.78 5.43
N THR A 156 4.31 -33.56 5.88
CA THR A 156 3.70 -33.17 7.16
C THR A 156 2.74 -32.00 7.00
N PHE A 157 1.76 -31.95 7.88
CA PHE A 157 0.88 -30.78 8.01
C PHE A 157 0.95 -30.22 9.42
N PRO A 158 0.91 -28.86 9.56
CA PRO A 158 0.99 -28.22 10.86
C PRO A 158 -0.36 -28.30 11.59
N VAL A 159 -0.31 -28.64 12.86
CA VAL A 159 -1.45 -28.63 13.79
C VAL A 159 -1.15 -27.69 14.93
N GLU A 160 -1.93 -26.64 15.08
CA GLU A 160 -1.81 -25.70 16.20
C GLU A 160 -2.49 -26.28 17.43
N LEU A 161 -1.75 -26.36 18.52
CA LEU A 161 -2.28 -26.83 19.80
C LEU A 161 -2.85 -25.67 20.61
N PRO A 162 -4.01 -25.84 21.26
CA PRO A 162 -4.47 -24.90 22.29
C PRO A 162 -3.46 -24.75 23.43
N ALA A 163 -3.40 -23.57 24.02
CA ALA A 163 -2.37 -23.19 25.00
C ALA A 163 -2.24 -24.12 26.23
N ASN A 164 -3.26 -24.92 26.54
CA ASN A 164 -3.33 -25.81 27.72
C ASN A 164 -3.48 -27.30 27.35
N THR A 165 -3.03 -27.73 26.18
CA THR A 165 -3.16 -29.13 25.75
C THR A 165 -2.07 -29.98 26.40
N SER A 166 -2.44 -31.08 27.08
CA SER A 166 -1.49 -32.05 27.65
C SER A 166 -0.97 -33.01 26.57
N ALA A 167 0.20 -33.60 26.82
CA ALA A 167 0.80 -34.58 25.91
C ALA A 167 -0.13 -35.80 25.67
N GLU A 168 -0.85 -36.25 26.69
CA GLU A 168 -1.83 -37.34 26.61
C GLU A 168 -3.01 -37.01 25.69
N GLN A 169 -3.50 -35.76 25.73
CA GLN A 169 -4.58 -35.30 24.87
C GLN A 169 -4.13 -35.22 23.41
N VAL A 170 -2.89 -34.84 23.16
CA VAL A 170 -2.27 -34.83 21.83
C VAL A 170 -2.20 -36.23 21.26
N GLU A 171 -1.72 -37.19 22.05
CA GLU A 171 -1.58 -38.60 21.64
C GLU A 171 -2.95 -39.27 21.37
N GLN A 172 -3.94 -39.00 22.20
CA GLN A 172 -5.32 -39.44 21.98
C GLN A 172 -5.91 -38.86 20.70
N TRP A 173 -5.70 -37.55 20.46
CA TRP A 173 -6.19 -36.88 19.25
C TRP A 173 -5.51 -37.42 17.98
N LEU A 174 -4.19 -37.62 18.01
CA LEU A 174 -3.45 -38.18 16.90
C LEU A 174 -3.95 -39.58 16.57
N SER A 175 -4.09 -40.43 17.58
CA SER A 175 -4.60 -41.83 17.42
C SER A 175 -6.02 -41.83 16.86
N ALA A 176 -6.91 -40.99 17.37
CA ALA A 176 -8.28 -40.88 16.87
C ALA A 176 -8.35 -40.34 15.44
N SER A 177 -7.37 -39.54 15.02
CA SER A 177 -7.27 -38.96 13.67
C SER A 177 -6.59 -39.88 12.66
N GLY A 178 -6.08 -41.07 13.09
CA GLY A 178 -5.39 -42.05 12.25
C GLY A 178 -3.92 -41.71 11.96
N PHE A 179 -3.35 -40.69 12.67
CA PHE A 179 -1.96 -40.32 12.57
C PHE A 179 -1.23 -40.70 13.85
N THR A 180 -0.01 -41.26 13.71
CA THR A 180 0.71 -41.78 14.87
C THR A 180 2.07 -41.12 15.11
N LYS A 181 2.54 -40.28 14.18
CA LYS A 181 3.89 -39.75 14.21
C LYS A 181 3.95 -38.25 13.99
N VAL A 182 4.69 -37.57 14.85
CA VAL A 182 5.06 -36.16 14.74
C VAL A 182 6.51 -36.07 14.29
N GLN A 183 6.81 -35.26 13.28
CA GLN A 183 8.16 -35.06 12.77
C GLN A 183 8.91 -34.01 13.59
N ALA A 184 8.21 -32.92 13.95
CA ALA A 184 8.79 -31.82 14.70
C ALA A 184 7.73 -31.09 15.54
N GLU A 185 8.19 -30.52 16.65
CA GLU A 185 7.43 -29.58 17.47
C GLU A 185 8.13 -28.22 17.41
N ARG A 186 7.36 -27.15 17.15
CA ARG A 186 7.89 -25.78 17.08
C ARG A 186 6.96 -24.81 17.77
N GLU A 187 7.51 -23.69 18.20
CA GLU A 187 6.72 -22.57 18.72
C GLU A 187 6.52 -21.52 17.63
N MET A 188 5.27 -21.06 17.50
CA MET A 188 4.91 -19.99 16.59
C MET A 188 4.44 -18.78 17.40
N ALA A 189 5.04 -17.62 17.15
CA ALA A 189 4.60 -16.36 17.75
C ALA A 189 3.25 -15.93 17.13
N THR A 190 2.23 -15.76 17.98
CA THR A 190 0.94 -15.21 17.57
C THR A 190 0.64 -13.92 18.35
N PRO A 191 -0.26 -13.05 17.87
CA PRO A 191 -0.65 -11.83 18.60
C PRO A 191 -1.18 -12.09 20.01
N THR A 192 -1.65 -13.35 20.29
CA THR A 192 -2.17 -13.79 21.59
C THR A 192 -1.15 -14.54 22.45
N GLY A 193 0.12 -14.63 22.01
CA GLY A 193 1.20 -15.34 22.68
C GLY A 193 1.75 -16.51 21.85
N PRO A 194 2.88 -17.12 22.30
CA PRO A 194 3.45 -18.26 21.59
C PRO A 194 2.52 -19.47 21.66
N ARG A 195 2.32 -20.13 20.52
CA ARG A 195 1.56 -21.38 20.39
C ARG A 195 2.46 -22.52 19.93
N LYS A 196 2.22 -23.70 20.45
CA LYS A 196 2.90 -24.92 19.98
C LYS A 196 2.25 -25.42 18.69
N VAL A 197 3.07 -25.76 17.72
CA VAL A 197 2.66 -26.32 16.44
C VAL A 197 3.37 -27.65 16.26
N LEU A 198 2.59 -28.69 15.99
CA LEU A 198 3.10 -30.02 15.66
C LEU A 198 3.09 -30.23 14.15
N ASP A 199 4.20 -30.63 13.57
CA ASP A 199 4.26 -31.07 12.18
C ASP A 199 3.99 -32.58 12.13
N VAL A 200 2.73 -32.95 11.83
CA VAL A 200 2.22 -34.32 11.85
C VAL A 200 2.50 -35.00 10.50
N ILE A 201 3.05 -36.20 10.52
CA ILE A 201 3.38 -36.94 9.29
C ILE A 201 2.11 -37.50 8.64
N ALA A 202 1.82 -37.05 7.41
CA ALA A 202 0.76 -37.60 6.57
C ALA A 202 1.23 -38.85 5.82
N ASP A 203 2.42 -38.80 5.20
CA ASP A 203 3.04 -39.93 4.49
C ASP A 203 4.56 -39.76 4.39
N ARG A 204 5.26 -40.85 4.02
CA ARG A 204 6.70 -40.86 3.79
C ARG A 204 7.05 -41.73 2.60
N PHE A 205 7.84 -41.21 1.67
CA PHE A 205 8.24 -41.96 0.45
C PHE A 205 9.51 -41.35 -0.18
N ARG A 206 9.99 -42.01 -1.24
CA ARG A 206 10.91 -41.42 -2.23
C ARG A 206 10.15 -41.26 -3.53
N MET A 207 10.37 -40.15 -4.24
CA MET A 207 9.61 -39.81 -5.44
C MET A 207 9.77 -40.86 -6.55
N GLY A 208 11.00 -41.42 -6.70
CA GLY A 208 11.27 -42.43 -7.69
C GLY A 208 10.55 -43.79 -7.48
N ASN A 209 10.08 -44.07 -6.25
CA ASN A 209 9.41 -45.31 -5.90
C ASN A 209 7.92 -45.16 -5.56
N ALA A 210 7.39 -43.93 -5.59
CA ALA A 210 6.02 -43.67 -5.23
C ALA A 210 5.13 -43.46 -6.45
N GLU A 211 3.94 -44.05 -6.44
CA GLU A 211 2.94 -43.81 -7.48
C GLU A 211 2.38 -42.36 -7.34
N LYS A 212 2.19 -41.70 -8.48
CA LYS A 212 1.66 -40.29 -8.51
C LYS A 212 0.37 -40.15 -7.70
N ALA A 213 -0.55 -41.11 -7.87
CA ALA A 213 -1.85 -41.06 -7.19
C ALA A 213 -1.71 -41.01 -5.66
N ARG A 214 -0.83 -41.85 -5.08
CA ARG A 214 -0.53 -41.90 -3.65
C ARG A 214 0.07 -40.57 -3.14
N VAL A 215 1.01 -39.99 -3.90
CA VAL A 215 1.64 -38.71 -3.53
C VAL A 215 0.64 -37.59 -3.54
N VAL A 216 -0.19 -37.48 -4.59
CA VAL A 216 -1.24 -36.48 -4.70
C VAL A 216 -2.27 -36.61 -3.59
N GLU A 217 -2.73 -37.83 -3.27
CA GLU A 217 -3.64 -38.09 -2.15
C GLU A 217 -3.03 -37.65 -0.81
N ALA A 218 -1.76 -37.96 -0.54
CA ALA A 218 -1.08 -37.52 0.67
C ALA A 218 -0.98 -35.97 0.76
N ILE A 219 -0.72 -35.29 -0.36
CA ILE A 219 -0.73 -33.81 -0.45
C ILE A 219 -2.12 -33.28 -0.16
N GLU A 220 -3.18 -33.81 -0.78
CA GLU A 220 -4.57 -33.38 -0.56
C GLU A 220 -4.99 -33.53 0.91
N VAL A 221 -4.67 -34.68 1.53
CA VAL A 221 -4.94 -34.94 2.94
C VAL A 221 -4.26 -33.89 3.84
N ALA A 222 -2.98 -33.61 3.57
CA ALA A 222 -2.23 -32.63 4.35
C ALA A 222 -2.80 -31.20 4.19
N LEU A 223 -3.07 -30.80 2.95
CA LEU A 223 -3.64 -29.47 2.65
C LEU A 223 -5.05 -29.28 3.23
N LYS A 224 -5.90 -30.31 3.14
CA LYS A 224 -7.26 -30.27 3.68
C LYS A 224 -7.28 -30.09 5.20
N ARG A 225 -6.28 -30.60 5.91
CA ARG A 225 -6.22 -30.52 7.38
C ARG A 225 -5.55 -29.26 7.89
N GLY A 226 -4.50 -28.78 7.22
CA GLY A 226 -3.70 -27.67 7.71
C GLY A 226 -3.64 -26.44 6.77
N GLY A 227 -4.17 -26.55 5.53
CA GLY A 227 -3.99 -25.53 4.49
C GLY A 227 -2.53 -25.31 4.11
N ARG A 228 -1.62 -26.06 4.71
CA ARG A 228 -0.16 -26.01 4.54
C ARG A 228 0.42 -27.41 4.49
N LEU A 229 1.50 -27.55 3.76
CA LEU A 229 2.29 -28.76 3.69
C LEU A 229 3.76 -28.40 3.95
N ASN A 230 4.38 -29.04 4.94
CA ASN A 230 5.81 -29.00 5.17
C ASN A 230 6.39 -30.35 4.79
N VAL A 231 7.35 -30.34 3.88
CA VAL A 231 8.04 -31.55 3.42
C VAL A 231 9.44 -31.55 4.00
N TYR A 232 9.70 -32.46 4.92
CA TYR A 232 11.02 -32.66 5.48
C TYR A 232 11.82 -33.61 4.55
N VAL A 233 12.98 -33.15 4.13
CA VAL A 233 13.88 -33.81 3.20
C VAL A 233 15.04 -34.35 3.99
N GLU A 234 15.24 -35.69 3.97
CA GLU A 234 16.30 -36.36 4.70
C GLU A 234 17.63 -36.16 3.97
N ASN A 235 18.51 -35.32 4.52
CA ASN A 235 19.88 -35.17 4.02
C ASN A 235 20.78 -36.18 4.71
N LEU A 236 21.26 -37.15 3.95
CA LEU A 236 22.34 -38.05 4.39
C LEU A 236 23.64 -37.24 4.33
N VAL A 237 24.06 -36.66 5.44
CA VAL A 237 25.41 -36.11 5.55
C VAL A 237 26.38 -37.27 5.51
N ALA A 238 27.04 -37.45 4.38
CA ALA A 238 28.23 -38.29 4.35
C ALA A 238 29.29 -37.60 5.22
N ASP A 239 29.72 -38.23 6.29
CA ASP A 239 30.81 -37.76 7.14
C ASP A 239 32.04 -37.48 6.24
N PRO A 240 32.58 -36.27 6.18
CA PRO A 240 33.73 -35.96 5.34
C PRO A 240 35.05 -36.61 5.87
N ASP A 241 35.02 -37.31 6.99
CA ASP A 241 36.22 -37.80 7.68
C ASP A 241 36.40 -39.34 7.66
N SER A 242 35.68 -40.07 6.78
CA SER A 242 35.88 -41.53 6.68
C SER A 242 36.97 -41.99 5.71
N SER A 243 37.92 -41.14 5.32
CA SER A 243 39.11 -41.53 4.57
C SER A 243 40.38 -41.23 5.36
N THR A 244 40.72 -42.05 6.29
CA THR A 244 42.03 -42.39 6.83
C THR A 244 41.96 -42.69 8.32
N VAL A 245 41.79 -43.93 8.74
CA VAL A 245 42.64 -44.54 9.79
C VAL A 245 42.50 -46.06 9.73
N MET A 246 43.61 -46.70 9.52
CA MET A 246 43.84 -48.13 9.73
C MET A 246 43.66 -48.50 11.20
N ALA A 247 42.93 -49.56 11.40
CA ALA A 247 42.91 -50.50 12.52
C ALA A 247 43.54 -50.09 13.86
N SER A 248 42.72 -49.90 14.93
CA SER A 248 42.95 -50.57 16.22
C SER A 248 41.72 -50.41 17.14
N GLU A 249 41.23 -51.58 17.60
CA GLU A 249 40.54 -51.92 18.83
C GLU A 249 39.31 -51.13 19.32
N ALA A 250 38.17 -51.81 19.24
CA ALA A 250 37.06 -51.92 20.17
C ALA A 250 36.72 -50.73 21.09
N ARG A 251 35.64 -49.98 20.74
CA ARG A 251 34.60 -49.53 21.67
C ARG A 251 33.28 -49.33 20.93
N PRO A 252 32.14 -49.81 21.45
CA PRO A 252 30.82 -49.54 20.85
C PRO A 252 30.34 -48.16 21.32
N SER A 253 30.45 -47.17 20.50
CA SER A 253 29.70 -45.92 20.67
C SER A 253 28.71 -45.85 19.53
N THR A 254 27.45 -46.08 19.85
CA THR A 254 26.29 -45.77 19.04
C THR A 254 26.21 -44.25 18.87
N LEU A 255 26.94 -43.74 17.89
CA LEU A 255 26.67 -42.43 17.32
C LEU A 255 25.64 -42.67 16.20
N GLU A 256 24.38 -42.44 16.51
CA GLU A 256 23.38 -42.30 15.44
C GLU A 256 23.82 -41.12 14.53
N PRO A 257 23.84 -41.32 13.18
CA PRO A 257 24.16 -40.24 12.27
C PRO A 257 23.17 -39.12 12.51
N SER A 258 23.64 -37.90 12.75
CA SER A 258 22.80 -36.73 12.92
C SER A 258 22.10 -36.44 11.60
N THR A 259 20.87 -36.91 11.46
CA THR A 259 20.05 -36.70 10.28
C THR A 259 19.62 -35.22 10.28
N THR A 260 20.14 -34.43 9.36
CA THR A 260 19.70 -33.05 9.13
C THR A 260 18.56 -33.06 8.12
N PHE A 261 17.58 -32.22 8.34
CA PHE A 261 16.43 -32.08 7.46
C PHE A 261 16.39 -30.69 6.85
N ASP A 262 16.27 -30.61 5.52
CA ASP A 262 15.78 -29.42 4.84
C ASP A 262 14.25 -29.44 4.84
N ILE A 263 13.63 -28.26 4.80
CA ILE A 263 12.17 -28.14 4.83
C ILE A 263 11.70 -27.39 3.60
N TRP A 264 10.91 -28.06 2.74
CA TRP A 264 10.20 -27.43 1.64
C TRP A 264 8.77 -27.14 2.10
N ARG A 265 8.31 -25.91 1.93
CA ARG A 265 7.01 -25.45 2.42
C ARG A 265 6.10 -25.09 1.26
N PHE A 266 4.82 -25.51 1.36
CA PHE A 266 3.77 -25.24 0.38
C PHE A 266 2.50 -24.83 1.07
N SER A 267 1.63 -24.08 0.38
CA SER A 267 0.35 -23.61 0.96
C SER A 267 -0.68 -23.38 -0.14
N THR A 268 -1.93 -23.66 0.17
CA THR A 268 -3.06 -23.31 -0.71
C THR A 268 -3.33 -21.81 -0.74
N GLY A 269 -2.89 -21.05 0.29
CA GLY A 269 -2.96 -19.58 0.32
C GLY A 269 -1.71 -18.93 -0.27
N LEU A 270 -1.74 -17.62 -0.42
CA LEU A 270 -0.56 -16.83 -0.80
C LEU A 270 0.49 -16.88 0.33
N HIS A 271 1.47 -17.73 0.16
CA HIS A 271 2.51 -18.00 1.15
C HIS A 271 3.86 -18.18 0.45
N CYS A 272 4.88 -17.46 0.94
CA CYS A 272 6.25 -17.65 0.47
C CYS A 272 6.92 -18.77 1.28
N PRO A 273 7.36 -19.85 0.64
CA PRO A 273 8.00 -20.96 1.35
C PRO A 273 9.30 -20.55 2.07
N ASP A 274 10.10 -19.69 1.44
CA ASP A 274 11.44 -19.35 1.93
C ASP A 274 11.41 -18.41 3.14
N SER A 275 10.51 -17.42 3.15
CA SER A 275 10.38 -16.46 4.25
C SER A 275 9.34 -16.86 5.30
N ASP A 276 8.54 -17.90 5.05
CA ASP A 276 7.36 -18.30 5.83
C ASP A 276 6.32 -17.16 6.00
N GLN A 277 6.34 -16.16 5.08
CA GLN A 277 5.40 -15.04 5.09
C GLN A 277 4.10 -15.40 4.38
N ARG A 278 2.99 -14.96 4.98
CA ARG A 278 1.65 -15.09 4.39
C ARG A 278 1.14 -13.76 3.92
N TYR A 279 0.44 -13.79 2.81
CA TYR A 279 -0.19 -12.64 2.19
C TYR A 279 -1.69 -12.86 2.05
N THR A 280 -2.44 -11.78 1.94
CA THR A 280 -3.88 -11.80 1.69
C THR A 280 -4.17 -11.75 0.20
N ASP A 281 -5.30 -12.34 -0.21
CA ASP A 281 -5.76 -12.26 -1.58
C ASP A 281 -5.98 -10.81 -2.01
N PRO A 282 -5.64 -10.47 -3.26
CA PRO A 282 -5.72 -9.11 -3.73
C PRO A 282 -7.16 -8.68 -4.00
N ILE A 283 -7.56 -7.57 -3.40
CA ILE A 283 -8.83 -6.91 -3.67
C ILE A 283 -8.58 -5.53 -4.29
N PRO A 284 -9.46 -5.00 -5.15
CA PRO A 284 -9.23 -3.72 -5.83
C PRO A 284 -8.96 -2.55 -4.87
N SER A 285 -9.59 -2.53 -3.69
CA SER A 285 -9.38 -1.50 -2.67
C SER A 285 -7.97 -1.49 -2.08
N MET A 286 -7.24 -2.60 -2.13
CA MET A 286 -5.83 -2.70 -1.72
C MET A 286 -4.92 -1.85 -2.61
N PHE A 287 -5.28 -1.67 -3.88
CA PHE A 287 -4.54 -0.89 -4.87
C PHE A 287 -5.03 0.57 -4.99
N SER A 288 -5.77 1.06 -3.99
CA SER A 288 -6.29 2.42 -3.98
C SER A 288 -5.73 3.23 -2.81
N PHE A 289 -5.04 4.32 -3.11
CA PHE A 289 -4.59 5.27 -2.10
C PHE A 289 -5.74 6.10 -1.49
N ASN A 290 -6.96 5.99 -2.03
CA ASN A 290 -8.18 6.60 -1.48
C ASN A 290 -8.94 5.64 -0.56
N SER A 291 -8.54 4.36 -0.48
CA SER A 291 -9.11 3.36 0.41
C SER A 291 -8.27 3.21 1.67
N ALA A 292 -8.88 3.02 2.83
CA ALA A 292 -8.18 2.72 4.09
C ALA A 292 -7.38 1.40 4.03
N VAL A 293 -7.79 0.47 3.17
CA VAL A 293 -7.10 -0.81 2.97
C VAL A 293 -5.76 -0.61 2.28
N GLY A 294 -5.70 0.18 1.20
CA GLY A 294 -4.51 0.36 0.38
C GLY A 294 -3.67 1.60 0.71
N ALA A 295 -4.26 2.62 1.34
CA ALA A 295 -3.57 3.87 1.65
C ALA A 295 -2.48 3.69 2.71
N CYS A 296 -1.33 4.29 2.52
CA CYS A 296 -0.29 4.39 3.55
C CYS A 296 -0.87 4.99 4.83
N GLU A 297 -0.66 4.34 5.96
CA GLU A 297 -1.24 4.72 7.25
C GLU A 297 -0.74 6.08 7.75
N THR A 298 0.53 6.40 7.52
CA THR A 298 1.15 7.65 7.94
C THR A 298 0.59 8.86 7.19
N CYS A 299 0.59 8.82 5.86
CA CYS A 299 0.12 9.95 5.05
C CYS A 299 -1.33 9.80 4.57
N ARG A 300 -2.00 8.70 4.89
CA ARG A 300 -3.40 8.41 4.51
C ARG A 300 -3.66 8.61 3.01
N GLY A 301 -2.70 8.19 2.17
CA GLY A 301 -2.80 8.29 0.71
C GLY A 301 -2.42 9.63 0.09
N PHE A 302 -1.91 10.59 0.88
CA PHE A 302 -1.44 11.87 0.33
C PHE A 302 -0.03 11.81 -0.28
N GLY A 303 0.79 10.83 0.09
CA GLY A 303 2.19 10.69 -0.36
C GLY A 303 3.15 11.67 0.30
N ARG A 304 2.62 12.61 1.08
CA ARG A 304 3.40 13.63 1.80
C ARG A 304 2.77 13.89 3.17
N VAL A 305 3.57 14.37 4.08
CA VAL A 305 3.14 14.77 5.42
C VAL A 305 3.39 16.26 5.60
N ILE A 306 2.58 16.88 6.44
CA ILE A 306 2.79 18.27 6.82
C ILE A 306 3.76 18.25 7.99
N GLY A 307 4.93 18.84 7.81
CA GLY A 307 5.95 18.97 8.84
C GLY A 307 6.36 20.41 9.07
N VAL A 308 7.16 20.64 10.11
CA VAL A 308 7.81 21.91 10.35
C VAL A 308 9.03 22.04 9.43
N ASP A 309 9.08 23.10 8.66
CA ASP A 309 10.23 23.42 7.84
C ASP A 309 11.24 24.23 8.67
N TYR A 310 12.31 23.58 9.09
CA TYR A 310 13.34 24.23 9.89
C TYR A 310 14.11 25.29 9.10
N GLY A 311 14.14 25.27 7.78
CA GLY A 311 14.67 26.33 6.95
C GLY A 311 13.84 27.64 7.05
N LEU A 312 12.52 27.51 7.21
CA LEU A 312 11.63 28.65 7.46
C LEU A 312 11.70 29.12 8.92
N VAL A 313 11.97 28.22 9.86
CA VAL A 313 12.14 28.53 11.28
C VAL A 313 13.47 29.27 11.52
N ILE A 314 14.54 28.88 10.80
CA ILE A 314 15.88 29.45 10.89
C ILE A 314 16.29 29.96 9.49
N PRO A 315 15.68 31.04 9.02
CA PRO A 315 15.86 31.52 7.64
C PRO A 315 17.23 32.13 7.38
N ASN A 316 17.92 32.58 8.42
CA ASN A 316 19.26 33.14 8.33
C ASN A 316 20.22 32.39 9.26
N PRO A 317 20.98 31.44 8.74
CA PRO A 317 21.90 30.64 9.54
C PRO A 317 23.12 31.41 10.06
N LYS A 318 23.32 32.66 9.62
CA LYS A 318 24.39 33.51 10.13
C LYS A 318 24.03 34.21 11.44
N LEU A 319 22.75 34.19 11.83
CA LEU A 319 22.33 34.72 13.14
C LEU A 319 22.73 33.76 14.26
N THR A 320 23.00 34.34 15.43
CA THR A 320 23.24 33.60 16.67
C THR A 320 21.93 33.32 17.39
N LEU A 321 21.92 32.38 18.32
CA LEU A 321 20.71 32.10 19.14
C LEU A 321 20.24 33.38 19.86
N ARG A 322 21.18 34.17 20.38
CA ARG A 322 20.89 35.47 21.04
C ARG A 322 20.37 36.51 20.05
N ALA A 323 20.90 36.52 18.84
CA ALA A 323 20.45 37.47 17.80
C ALA A 323 19.15 37.04 17.12
N GLY A 324 18.51 35.96 17.57
CA GLY A 324 17.22 35.53 17.07
C GLY A 324 17.26 34.62 15.87
N ALA A 325 18.20 33.68 15.81
CA ALA A 325 18.27 32.69 14.75
C ALA A 325 16.93 31.94 14.57
N ILE A 326 16.21 31.68 15.68
CA ILE A 326 14.89 31.02 15.66
C ILE A 326 13.79 32.08 15.50
N LYS A 327 13.36 32.28 14.27
CA LYS A 327 12.41 33.36 13.90
C LYS A 327 11.06 33.27 14.62
N THR A 328 10.57 32.08 14.90
CA THR A 328 9.30 31.88 15.60
C THR A 328 9.29 32.47 17.02
N LEU A 329 10.42 32.45 17.72
CA LEU A 329 10.56 32.94 19.08
C LEU A 329 10.73 34.47 19.16
N GLN A 330 10.92 35.16 18.03
CA GLN A 330 11.19 36.59 18.00
C GLN A 330 9.93 37.46 18.03
N THR A 331 8.78 36.91 18.29
CA THR A 331 7.53 37.69 18.45
C THR A 331 7.25 37.92 19.94
N PRO A 332 6.64 39.08 20.31
CA PRO A 332 6.35 39.36 21.72
C PRO A 332 5.58 38.28 22.46
N ALA A 333 4.73 37.53 21.73
CA ALA A 333 3.94 36.43 22.28
C ALA A 333 4.79 35.20 22.72
N TRP A 334 6.01 35.08 22.21
CA TRP A 334 6.90 33.93 22.45
C TRP A 334 8.25 34.34 23.03
N GLN A 335 8.34 35.54 23.60
CA GLN A 335 9.57 36.04 24.19
C GLN A 335 10.04 35.15 25.37
N GLU A 336 9.11 34.66 26.18
CA GLU A 336 9.41 33.73 27.29
C GLU A 336 10.12 32.47 26.78
N ASN A 337 9.74 31.96 25.61
CA ASN A 337 10.38 30.78 25.01
C ASN A 337 11.82 31.08 24.53
N GLN A 338 12.06 32.31 24.05
CA GLN A 338 13.41 32.78 23.71
C GLN A 338 14.28 32.89 24.99
N ASP A 339 13.71 33.42 26.08
CA ASP A 339 14.40 33.56 27.34
C ASP A 339 14.72 32.18 27.96
N ASP A 340 13.81 31.21 27.83
CA ASP A 340 14.03 29.82 28.22
C ASP A 340 15.18 29.19 27.44
N LEU A 341 15.20 29.38 26.09
CA LEU A 341 16.31 28.93 25.27
C LEU A 341 17.63 29.49 25.74
N MET A 342 17.70 30.81 26.01
CA MET A 342 18.92 31.47 26.48
C MET A 342 19.41 30.92 27.82
N ARG A 343 18.50 30.73 28.76
CA ARG A 343 18.80 30.19 30.12
C ARG A 343 19.31 28.77 30.04
N HIS A 344 18.61 27.91 29.34
CA HIS A 344 18.96 26.48 29.28
C HIS A 344 20.14 26.18 28.37
N ALA A 345 20.38 26.99 27.33
CA ALA A 345 21.57 26.87 26.48
C ALA A 345 22.85 27.14 27.26
N GLU A 346 22.83 28.17 28.15
CA GLU A 346 23.95 28.47 29.02
C GLU A 346 24.27 27.32 29.95
N ALA A 347 23.24 26.78 30.62
CA ALA A 347 23.38 25.68 31.54
C ALA A 347 23.88 24.37 30.87
N ALA A 348 23.55 24.18 29.58
CA ALA A 348 23.98 23.03 28.79
C ALA A 348 25.29 23.22 28.01
N GLY A 349 25.97 24.39 28.19
CA GLY A 349 27.21 24.69 27.48
C GLY A 349 27.02 24.91 25.95
N ILE A 350 25.82 25.25 25.53
CA ILE A 350 25.52 25.55 24.10
C ILE A 350 25.89 27.02 23.83
N PRO A 351 26.76 27.29 22.82
CA PRO A 351 27.16 28.65 22.52
C PRO A 351 25.97 29.51 22.02
N ARG A 352 25.70 30.61 22.69
CA ARG A 352 24.58 31.51 22.36
C ARG A 352 24.94 32.60 21.36
N ASP A 353 26.25 32.91 21.26
CA ASP A 353 26.82 34.01 20.48
C ASP A 353 27.55 33.49 19.20
N THR A 354 27.51 32.20 18.95
CA THR A 354 28.01 31.56 17.73
C THR A 354 26.90 31.49 16.69
N SER A 355 27.19 31.80 15.42
CA SER A 355 26.21 31.69 14.34
C SER A 355 25.72 30.27 14.17
N TRP A 356 24.45 30.09 13.81
CA TRP A 356 23.79 28.79 13.68
C TRP A 356 24.58 27.82 12.77
N ASP A 357 25.10 28.30 11.64
CA ASP A 357 25.89 27.51 10.69
C ASP A 357 27.22 27.02 11.23
N LYS A 358 27.72 27.62 12.30
CA LYS A 358 28.98 27.24 12.98
C LYS A 358 28.76 26.38 14.23
N LEU A 359 27.52 26.17 14.64
CA LEU A 359 27.21 25.22 15.71
C LEU A 359 27.47 23.80 15.21
N THR A 360 27.96 22.93 16.08
CA THR A 360 28.09 21.50 15.77
C THR A 360 26.72 20.88 15.58
N GLN A 361 26.64 19.77 14.85
CA GLN A 361 25.37 19.03 14.65
C GLN A 361 24.71 18.67 15.98
N ALA A 362 25.47 18.21 16.97
CA ALA A 362 24.96 17.89 18.30
C ALA A 362 24.34 19.11 19.02
N GLN A 363 24.94 20.31 18.84
CA GLN A 363 24.41 21.56 19.39
C GLN A 363 23.13 21.99 18.68
N GLN A 364 23.09 21.88 17.35
CA GLN A 364 21.87 22.14 16.56
C GLN A 364 20.76 21.17 16.94
N ASP A 365 21.08 19.88 17.08
CA ASP A 365 20.12 18.84 17.49
C ASP A 365 19.58 19.10 18.89
N TRP A 366 20.42 19.57 19.82
CA TRP A 366 19.97 19.96 21.14
C TRP A 366 18.97 21.14 21.09
N VAL A 367 19.21 22.15 20.27
CA VAL A 367 18.28 23.28 20.10
C VAL A 367 16.97 22.82 19.49
N ILE A 368 17.02 21.95 18.48
CA ILE A 368 15.84 21.46 17.77
C ILE A 368 15.04 20.44 18.58
N ASN A 369 15.71 19.41 19.10
CA ASN A 369 15.06 18.28 19.76
C ASN A 369 14.88 18.47 21.28
N GLY A 370 15.59 19.44 21.87
CA GLY A 370 15.60 19.70 23.32
C GLY A 370 16.61 18.88 24.08
N SER A 371 16.62 19.05 25.41
CA SER A 371 17.51 18.32 26.30
C SER A 371 17.33 16.81 26.18
N PRO A 372 18.42 16.00 26.11
CA PRO A 372 18.33 14.54 26.02
C PRO A 372 17.58 13.90 27.19
N GLU A 373 17.69 14.49 28.37
CA GLU A 373 17.05 14.02 29.61
C GLU A 373 15.67 14.64 29.84
N TRP A 374 14.95 15.00 28.79
CA TRP A 374 13.64 15.62 28.90
C TRP A 374 12.63 14.78 29.69
N LYS A 375 12.11 15.33 30.80
CA LYS A 375 11.16 14.69 31.73
C LYS A 375 9.77 15.34 31.75
N GLY A 376 9.41 16.10 30.69
CA GLY A 376 8.11 16.75 30.62
C GLY A 376 7.96 18.06 31.38
N ARG A 377 9.05 18.63 31.92
CA ARG A 377 9.03 19.84 32.75
C ARG A 377 9.50 21.05 31.95
N TRP A 378 8.57 21.82 31.42
CA TRP A 378 8.83 22.99 30.59
C TRP A 378 9.72 24.05 31.21
N ASN A 379 9.61 24.30 32.53
CA ASN A 379 10.35 25.35 33.22
C ASN A 379 11.76 24.93 33.67
N HIS A 380 12.12 23.64 33.61
CA HIS A 380 13.37 23.13 34.16
C HIS A 380 14.37 22.64 33.12
N GLN A 381 13.92 22.44 31.90
CA GLN A 381 14.74 21.87 30.84
C GLN A 381 14.31 22.50 29.48
N TRP A 382 15.27 22.63 28.57
CA TRP A 382 14.94 23.04 27.21
C TRP A 382 14.15 21.92 26.51
N TYR A 383 12.95 22.25 26.09
CA TYR A 383 12.03 21.33 25.44
C TYR A 383 12.31 21.16 23.93
N GLY A 384 13.07 22.04 23.30
CA GLY A 384 13.37 22.02 21.88
C GLY A 384 12.32 22.69 21.01
N VAL A 385 12.74 23.19 19.87
CA VAL A 385 11.85 23.78 18.86
C VAL A 385 10.80 22.79 18.39
N LYS A 386 11.14 21.50 18.31
CA LYS A 386 10.20 20.44 17.89
C LYS A 386 8.99 20.37 18.80
N ARG A 387 9.20 20.23 20.13
CA ARG A 387 8.09 20.16 21.09
C ARG A 387 7.34 21.47 21.23
N PHE A 388 7.99 22.61 20.99
CA PHE A 388 7.30 23.88 20.88
C PHE A 388 6.28 23.86 19.73
N PHE A 389 6.62 23.36 18.56
CA PHE A 389 5.68 23.20 17.46
C PHE A 389 4.60 22.15 17.73
N GLU A 390 4.93 21.02 18.37
CA GLU A 390 3.96 20.01 18.84
C GLU A 390 2.92 20.64 19.80
N TYR A 391 3.39 21.49 20.73
CA TYR A 391 2.50 22.26 21.59
C TYR A 391 1.60 23.22 20.79
N LEU A 392 2.14 23.94 19.82
CA LEU A 392 1.34 24.80 18.95
C LEU A 392 0.30 24.00 18.14
N GLU A 393 0.66 22.81 17.68
CA GLU A 393 -0.25 21.91 16.99
C GLU A 393 -1.42 21.47 17.87
N SER A 394 -1.19 21.19 19.13
CA SER A 394 -2.26 20.90 20.10
C SER A 394 -3.22 22.07 20.30
N LYS A 395 -2.80 23.29 19.99
CA LYS A 395 -3.60 24.52 20.05
C LYS A 395 -4.09 25.02 18.69
N ALA A 396 -3.97 24.20 17.61
CA ALA A 396 -4.35 24.59 16.25
C ALA A 396 -5.85 24.88 16.05
N TYR A 397 -6.70 24.61 17.04
CA TYR A 397 -8.09 25.07 17.06
C TYR A 397 -8.22 26.60 17.14
N LYS A 398 -7.19 27.30 17.65
CA LYS A 398 -7.15 28.77 17.69
C LYS A 398 -6.69 29.31 16.34
N MET A 399 -7.42 30.26 15.76
CA MET A 399 -7.16 30.84 14.43
C MET A 399 -5.73 31.40 14.30
N HIS A 400 -5.28 32.22 15.28
CA HIS A 400 -3.96 32.84 15.23
C HIS A 400 -2.81 31.81 15.28
N ILE A 401 -2.98 30.70 16.01
CA ILE A 401 -2.02 29.59 16.03
C ILE A 401 -1.98 28.87 14.68
N ARG A 402 -3.15 28.65 14.05
CA ARG A 402 -3.24 28.06 12.72
C ARG A 402 -2.52 28.90 11.67
N VAL A 403 -2.71 30.22 11.71
CA VAL A 403 -2.01 31.18 10.84
C VAL A 403 -0.50 31.19 11.11
N LEU A 404 -0.08 31.08 12.36
CA LEU A 404 1.34 30.98 12.72
C LEU A 404 1.93 29.69 12.15
N LEU A 405 1.32 28.54 12.41
CA LEU A 405 1.76 27.25 11.92
C LEU A 405 1.87 27.21 10.39
N SER A 406 0.92 27.81 9.65
CA SER A 406 0.93 27.82 8.19
C SER A 406 2.18 28.50 7.59
N LYS A 407 2.83 29.40 8.33
CA LYS A 407 4.05 30.12 7.89
C LYS A 407 5.31 29.24 7.99
N TYR A 408 5.29 28.20 8.80
CA TYR A 408 6.45 27.37 9.11
C TYR A 408 6.24 25.90 8.73
N ARG A 409 5.15 25.57 8.06
CA ARG A 409 4.86 24.24 7.56
C ARG A 409 5.22 24.09 6.10
N SER A 410 5.84 22.97 5.78
CA SER A 410 6.03 22.51 4.42
C SER A 410 5.48 21.11 4.24
N TYR A 411 5.23 20.76 2.99
CA TYR A 411 4.87 19.40 2.62
C TYR A 411 6.16 18.65 2.29
N THR A 412 6.52 17.72 3.16
CA THR A 412 7.63 16.81 2.93
C THR A 412 7.12 15.48 2.43
N GLU A 413 7.93 14.77 1.68
CA GLU A 413 7.63 13.41 1.26
C GLU A 413 7.37 12.52 2.48
N CYS A 414 6.39 11.64 2.40
CA CYS A 414 6.06 10.75 3.51
C CYS A 414 7.23 9.79 3.78
N PRO A 415 7.80 9.74 4.98
CA PRO A 415 8.96 8.90 5.28
C PRO A 415 8.63 7.41 5.22
N THR A 416 7.36 7.04 5.41
CA THR A 416 6.92 5.64 5.40
C THR A 416 6.73 5.08 4.00
N CYS A 417 6.06 5.80 3.11
CA CYS A 417 5.78 5.31 1.76
C CYS A 417 6.64 5.98 0.68
N GLN A 418 7.52 6.91 1.03
CA GLN A 418 8.41 7.60 0.08
C GLN A 418 7.65 8.09 -1.17
N GLY A 419 6.55 8.80 -0.96
CA GLY A 419 5.70 9.33 -2.02
C GLY A 419 4.74 8.35 -2.69
N ALA A 420 4.88 7.04 -2.49
CA ALA A 420 4.07 6.03 -3.17
C ALA A 420 2.58 6.06 -2.82
N ARG A 421 2.17 6.71 -1.72
CA ARG A 421 0.77 6.84 -1.25
C ARG A 421 0.12 5.54 -0.75
N LEU A 422 0.68 4.38 -1.10
CA LEU A 422 0.16 3.05 -0.84
C LEU A 422 0.93 2.36 0.30
N LYS A 423 0.32 1.34 0.89
CA LYS A 423 1.00 0.41 1.79
C LYS A 423 2.00 -0.43 1.01
N THR A 424 3.00 -0.97 1.71
CA THR A 424 4.03 -1.82 1.12
C THR A 424 3.43 -3.03 0.42
N GLU A 425 2.44 -3.69 1.02
CA GLU A 425 1.78 -4.88 0.49
C GLU A 425 1.17 -4.65 -0.91
N SER A 426 0.66 -3.45 -1.18
CA SER A 426 0.13 -3.08 -2.51
C SER A 426 1.23 -2.91 -3.56
N LEU A 427 2.45 -2.60 -3.13
CA LEU A 427 3.60 -2.32 -4.00
C LEU A 427 4.42 -3.58 -4.34
N LEU A 428 4.11 -4.71 -3.68
CA LEU A 428 4.74 -6.01 -3.95
C LEU A 428 4.19 -6.68 -5.22
N TRP A 429 3.06 -6.20 -5.72
CA TRP A 429 2.40 -6.74 -6.92
C TRP A 429 2.95 -6.08 -8.18
N ARG A 430 3.16 -6.87 -9.23
CA ARG A 430 3.73 -6.42 -10.50
C ARG A 430 2.96 -7.01 -11.67
N ILE A 431 2.92 -6.28 -12.78
CA ILE A 431 2.27 -6.71 -14.04
C ILE A 431 3.27 -6.59 -15.18
N GLY A 432 3.26 -7.57 -16.08
CA GLY A 432 4.10 -7.65 -17.27
C GLY A 432 5.37 -8.48 -17.06
N SER A 433 6.05 -8.75 -18.14
CA SER A 433 7.32 -9.46 -18.22
C SER A 433 8.51 -8.49 -18.27
N HIS A 434 9.72 -9.01 -18.30
CA HIS A 434 10.94 -8.22 -18.54
C HIS A 434 10.89 -7.52 -19.90
N SER A 435 10.49 -8.22 -20.96
CA SER A 435 10.40 -7.69 -22.31
C SER A 435 9.38 -6.56 -22.46
N ASP A 436 8.30 -6.57 -21.69
CA ASP A 436 7.28 -5.53 -21.73
C ASP A 436 7.77 -4.20 -21.16
N VAL A 437 8.73 -4.26 -20.24
CA VAL A 437 9.26 -3.09 -19.53
C VAL A 437 10.49 -2.49 -20.22
N ASP A 438 11.19 -3.26 -21.04
CA ASP A 438 12.40 -2.82 -21.72
C ASP A 438 12.13 -1.57 -22.58
N GLY A 439 12.91 -0.49 -22.32
CA GLY A 439 12.74 0.79 -23.00
C GLY A 439 11.53 1.62 -22.58
N VAL A 440 10.66 1.10 -21.68
CA VAL A 440 9.52 1.85 -21.11
C VAL A 440 9.95 2.59 -19.84
N LEU A 441 10.51 1.87 -18.88
CA LEU A 441 11.04 2.44 -17.63
C LEU A 441 12.44 1.86 -17.38
N PRO A 442 13.48 2.70 -17.35
CA PRO A 442 14.84 2.27 -16.99
C PRO A 442 14.85 1.57 -15.62
N VAL A 443 15.58 0.46 -15.51
CA VAL A 443 15.57 -0.39 -14.31
C VAL A 443 16.03 0.37 -13.07
N GLU A 444 16.98 1.30 -13.21
CA GLU A 444 17.47 2.17 -12.14
C GLU A 444 16.43 3.18 -11.64
N LYS A 445 15.36 3.43 -12.40
CA LYS A 445 14.25 4.34 -12.04
C LYS A 445 13.07 3.61 -11.40
N ARG A 446 13.09 2.28 -11.36
CA ARG A 446 12.02 1.50 -10.70
C ARG A 446 11.99 1.82 -9.22
N PHE A 447 10.79 2.03 -8.71
CA PHE A 447 10.58 2.38 -7.30
C PHE A 447 10.89 1.21 -6.38
N MET A 448 11.70 1.48 -5.34
CA MET A 448 11.96 0.53 -4.26
C MET A 448 10.93 0.75 -3.15
N PRO A 449 10.02 -0.21 -2.88
CA PRO A 449 9.07 -0.07 -1.78
C PRO A 449 9.77 0.02 -0.43
N ALA A 450 9.31 0.89 0.45
CA ALA A 450 9.80 0.92 1.82
C ALA A 450 9.33 -0.33 2.58
N GLY A 451 10.16 -0.84 3.48
CA GLY A 451 9.82 -2.01 4.31
C GLY A 451 10.04 -3.37 3.65
N VAL A 452 10.65 -3.41 2.46
CA VAL A 452 11.17 -4.65 1.86
C VAL A 452 12.64 -4.85 2.23
N LYS A 453 13.11 -6.10 2.21
CA LYS A 453 14.53 -6.44 2.40
C LYS A 453 15.28 -6.62 1.08
N TRP A 454 14.68 -6.23 -0.03
CA TRP A 454 15.25 -6.39 -1.35
C TRP A 454 16.50 -5.53 -1.53
N THR A 455 17.49 -6.10 -2.17
CA THR A 455 18.61 -5.33 -2.73
C THR A 455 18.17 -4.65 -4.03
N ARG A 456 18.91 -3.62 -4.44
CA ARG A 456 18.64 -2.97 -5.73
C ARG A 456 18.70 -3.95 -6.90
N ALA A 457 19.68 -4.85 -6.89
CA ALA A 457 19.84 -5.89 -7.92
C ALA A 457 18.63 -6.85 -7.97
N GLN A 458 18.07 -7.23 -6.81
CA GLN A 458 16.86 -8.05 -6.78
C GLN A 458 15.65 -7.31 -7.37
N LEU A 459 15.44 -6.02 -7.03
CA LEU A 459 14.37 -5.22 -7.64
C LEU A 459 14.52 -5.12 -9.16
N GLU A 460 15.71 -4.92 -9.64
CA GLU A 460 16.02 -4.80 -11.08
C GLU A 460 15.80 -6.13 -11.82
N ALA A 461 16.03 -7.25 -11.14
CA ALA A 461 15.76 -8.58 -11.66
C ALA A 461 14.27 -8.98 -11.61
N LEU A 462 13.38 -8.21 -10.97
CA LEU A 462 11.95 -8.51 -10.96
C LEU A 462 11.30 -8.19 -12.32
N PRO A 463 10.36 -9.03 -12.79
CA PRO A 463 9.61 -8.75 -14.01
C PRO A 463 8.60 -7.64 -13.81
N GLY A 464 8.12 -7.06 -14.89
CA GLY A 464 6.99 -6.14 -14.91
C GLY A 464 7.19 -4.84 -14.10
N LEU A 465 6.09 -4.13 -13.85
CA LEU A 465 6.04 -2.85 -13.13
C LEU A 465 5.12 -2.94 -11.92
N SER A 466 5.47 -2.23 -10.84
CA SER A 466 4.57 -1.98 -9.72
C SER A 466 3.50 -0.95 -10.08
N LEU A 467 2.43 -0.89 -9.28
CA LEU A 467 1.39 0.12 -9.47
C LEU A 467 1.95 1.55 -9.36
N HIS A 468 2.89 1.79 -8.44
CA HIS A 468 3.50 3.12 -8.30
C HIS A 468 4.31 3.50 -9.52
N ASP A 469 5.10 2.58 -10.09
CA ASP A 469 5.84 2.83 -11.33
C ASP A 469 4.91 3.28 -12.46
N MET A 470 3.73 2.62 -12.59
CA MET A 470 2.73 2.99 -13.60
C MET A 470 2.07 4.34 -13.30
N MET A 471 1.81 4.66 -12.03
CA MET A 471 1.15 5.92 -11.63
C MET A 471 2.01 7.17 -11.83
N ILE A 472 3.32 7.05 -11.80
CA ILE A 472 4.25 8.19 -12.02
C ILE A 472 4.75 8.29 -13.46
N MET A 473 4.44 7.30 -14.29
CA MET A 473 4.91 7.23 -15.67
C MET A 473 4.14 8.21 -16.57
N PRO A 474 4.81 8.87 -17.54
CA PRO A 474 4.12 9.61 -18.60
C PRO A 474 3.15 8.72 -19.40
N LEU A 475 2.01 9.27 -19.81
CA LEU A 475 0.93 8.50 -20.45
C LEU A 475 1.35 7.83 -21.76
N ASP A 476 2.24 8.46 -22.54
CA ASP A 476 2.80 7.89 -23.77
C ASP A 476 3.61 6.62 -23.50
N ARG A 477 4.40 6.60 -22.44
CA ARG A 477 5.16 5.42 -22.02
C ARG A 477 4.25 4.35 -21.41
N LEU A 478 3.24 4.75 -20.62
CA LEU A 478 2.25 3.83 -20.09
C LEU A 478 1.49 3.13 -21.22
N ARG A 479 1.11 3.86 -22.28
CA ARG A 479 0.51 3.30 -23.48
C ARG A 479 1.45 2.29 -24.14
N LEU A 480 2.73 2.65 -24.35
CA LEU A 480 3.72 1.77 -24.95
C LEU A 480 3.89 0.46 -24.14
N PHE A 481 3.80 0.54 -22.80
CA PHE A 481 3.81 -0.65 -21.95
C PHE A 481 2.62 -1.57 -22.25
N PHE A 482 1.40 -1.04 -22.28
CA PHE A 482 0.22 -1.84 -22.51
C PHE A 482 0.14 -2.38 -23.95
N ASP A 483 0.67 -1.67 -24.94
CA ASP A 483 0.79 -2.15 -26.32
C ASP A 483 1.72 -3.38 -26.42
N ARG A 484 2.66 -3.56 -25.48
CA ARG A 484 3.60 -4.68 -25.43
C ARG A 484 3.12 -5.85 -24.59
N VAL A 485 2.30 -5.61 -23.57
CA VAL A 485 1.73 -6.69 -22.76
C VAL A 485 0.91 -7.61 -23.68
N SER A 486 1.46 -8.77 -23.99
CA SER A 486 0.84 -9.69 -24.92
C SER A 486 -0.43 -10.35 -24.37
N ALA A 487 -1.38 -10.63 -25.21
CA ALA A 487 -2.58 -11.38 -24.84
C ALA A 487 -2.26 -12.82 -24.34
N SER A 488 -1.10 -13.36 -24.68
CA SER A 488 -0.61 -14.67 -24.20
C SER A 488 -0.17 -14.59 -22.73
N ASP A 489 0.49 -13.50 -22.32
CA ASP A 489 0.92 -13.30 -20.94
C ASP A 489 -0.29 -13.05 -20.02
N VAL A 490 -1.28 -12.33 -20.51
CA VAL A 490 -2.58 -12.15 -19.84
C VAL A 490 -3.31 -13.50 -19.70
N ARG A 491 -3.27 -14.38 -20.73
CA ARG A 491 -3.91 -15.71 -20.69
C ARG A 491 -3.23 -16.68 -19.76
N SER A 492 -1.90 -16.64 -19.61
CA SER A 492 -1.18 -17.49 -18.66
C SER A 492 -1.51 -17.11 -17.21
N THR A 493 -1.65 -15.83 -16.94
CA THR A 493 -2.01 -15.29 -15.63
C THR A 493 -3.50 -15.51 -15.31
N THR A 494 -4.39 -15.42 -16.32
CA THR A 494 -5.83 -15.71 -16.17
C THR A 494 -6.13 -17.19 -15.97
N ARG A 495 -5.32 -18.11 -16.49
CA ARG A 495 -5.47 -19.54 -16.18
C ARG A 495 -5.25 -19.82 -14.69
N SER A 496 -4.25 -19.18 -14.06
CA SER A 496 -4.04 -19.26 -12.61
C SER A 496 -5.13 -18.53 -11.81
N ALA A 497 -5.83 -17.57 -12.39
CA ALA A 497 -6.92 -16.82 -11.75
C ALA A 497 -8.31 -17.49 -11.93
N SER A 498 -8.57 -18.20 -13.06
CA SER A 498 -9.80 -18.97 -13.25
C SER A 498 -9.84 -20.22 -12.36
N GLU A 499 -8.68 -20.76 -12.03
CA GLU A 499 -8.55 -21.82 -11.02
C GLU A 499 -8.79 -21.32 -9.60
N ARG A 500 -8.67 -19.99 -9.35
CA ARG A 500 -8.99 -19.33 -8.08
C ARG A 500 -10.49 -18.99 -7.90
N GLY A 501 -11.24 -18.94 -8.98
CA GLY A 501 -12.64 -18.47 -8.99
C GLY A 501 -13.72 -19.55 -9.06
N ALA A 502 -13.35 -20.84 -9.09
CA ALA A 502 -14.32 -21.93 -9.16
C ALA A 502 -14.87 -22.40 -7.80
N GLY A 503 -14.60 -21.66 -6.73
CA GLY A 503 -14.94 -22.06 -5.35
C GLY A 503 -15.92 -21.17 -4.58
N ASP A 504 -16.36 -20.02 -5.11
CA ASP A 504 -17.31 -19.17 -4.36
C ASP A 504 -18.43 -18.67 -5.27
N ASP A 505 -19.52 -19.43 -5.23
CA ASP A 505 -20.86 -19.03 -5.64
C ASP A 505 -21.35 -17.96 -4.62
N PHE A 506 -21.20 -16.69 -4.94
CA PHE A 506 -21.82 -15.61 -4.19
C PHE A 506 -23.32 -15.62 -4.50
N GLY A 507 -24.09 -16.36 -3.71
CA GLY A 507 -25.51 -16.13 -3.54
C GLY A 507 -25.73 -14.70 -3.02
N VAL A 508 -26.65 -14.01 -3.67
CA VAL A 508 -27.19 -12.66 -3.57
C VAL A 508 -27.21 -12.05 -2.16
#